data_9792f3ba09d6a94b4d152c7ab807f0aa
#
_entry.id   9792f3ba09d6a94b4d152c7ab807f0aa
#
_cell.length_a   1.000
_cell.length_b   1.000
_cell.length_c   1.000
_cell.angle_alpha   90.00
_cell.angle_beta   90.00
_cell.angle_gamma   90.00
#
_symmetry.space_group_name_H-M   'P 1'
#
loop_
_entity.id
_entity.type
_entity.pdbx_description
1 polymer ?
#
loop_
_entity_poly.entity_id
_entity_poly.type
_entity_poly.pdbx_seq_one_letter_code
_entity_poly.pdbx_strand_id
1 'polypeptide(L)'
;MTINELITWRNDLTNNLRHPDLRDKFTHEEKTEFNLSLYRIEKEITFFYGEYITTDKDLLSFHGYETGQDKIHEFARTDIISSVFEGPIFPIISENYMIACGDNKSPERVAKIEEIIGTYIANADEEENAVDLAAWRHDLSWLSDWKKYWLEDYYGKTNKKRRIR
;
A
#
# COMPACT_ATOMS: atom_id res chain seq x y z
N MET A 1 8.26 23.56 1.66
CA MET A 1 7.21 22.59 1.93
C MET A 1 7.68 21.68 3.04
N THR A 2 6.86 21.42 4.04
CA THR A 2 7.18 20.48 5.14
C THR A 2 6.96 19.05 4.70
N ILE A 3 7.55 18.07 5.40
CA ILE A 3 7.33 16.66 5.08
C ILE A 3 5.86 16.26 5.21
N ASN A 4 5.15 16.82 6.19
CA ASN A 4 3.73 16.56 6.38
C ASN A 4 2.91 17.08 5.19
N GLU A 5 3.25 18.24 4.64
CA GLU A 5 2.61 18.77 3.43
C GLU A 5 2.88 17.89 2.21
N LEU A 6 4.11 17.39 2.05
CA LEU A 6 4.48 16.46 0.99
C LEU A 6 3.71 15.13 1.11
N ILE A 7 3.61 14.59 2.31
CA ILE A 7 2.87 13.35 2.60
C ILE A 7 1.38 13.55 2.32
N THR A 8 0.80 14.66 2.76
CA THR A 8 -0.61 14.98 2.51
C THR A 8 -0.87 15.08 1.00
N TRP A 9 -0.07 15.86 0.29
CA TRP A 9 -0.19 16.02 -1.16
C TRP A 9 -0.05 14.69 -1.91
N ARG A 10 0.92 13.85 -1.52
CA ARG A 10 1.06 12.50 -2.06
C ARG A 10 -0.20 11.66 -1.86
N ASN A 11 -0.78 11.69 -0.64
CA ASN A 11 -1.99 10.93 -0.34
C ASN A 11 -3.19 11.41 -1.17
N ASP A 12 -3.35 12.71 -1.33
CA ASP A 12 -4.41 13.30 -2.15
C ASP A 12 -4.27 12.89 -3.62
N LEU A 13 -3.07 12.96 -4.20
CA LEU A 13 -2.80 12.51 -5.56
C LEU A 13 -3.07 11.00 -5.72
N THR A 14 -2.66 10.21 -4.74
CA THR A 14 -2.88 8.76 -4.74
C THR A 14 -4.38 8.43 -4.69
N ASN A 15 -5.13 9.11 -3.83
CA ASN A 15 -6.58 8.95 -3.75
C ASN A 15 -7.26 9.34 -5.06
N ASN A 16 -6.89 10.47 -5.66
CA ASN A 16 -7.46 10.93 -6.93
C ASN A 16 -7.20 9.94 -8.07
N LEU A 17 -6.02 9.33 -8.11
CA LEU A 17 -5.66 8.34 -9.14
C LEU A 17 -6.38 6.99 -8.96
N ARG A 18 -6.75 6.64 -7.73
CA ARG A 18 -7.24 5.30 -7.37
C ARG A 18 -8.73 5.23 -7.08
N HIS A 19 -9.35 6.35 -6.66
CA HIS A 19 -10.78 6.36 -6.42
C HIS A 19 -11.54 6.17 -7.75
N PRO A 20 -12.40 5.14 -7.90
CA PRO A 20 -13.06 4.83 -9.16
C PRO A 20 -13.80 6.03 -9.76
N ASP A 21 -14.56 6.75 -8.93
CA ASP A 21 -15.35 7.90 -9.37
C ASP A 21 -14.52 9.12 -9.76
N LEU A 22 -13.28 9.20 -9.29
CA LEU A 22 -12.35 10.28 -9.61
C LEU A 22 -11.44 9.90 -10.75
N ARG A 23 -10.91 8.67 -10.74
CA ARG A 23 -10.00 8.16 -11.78
C ARG A 23 -10.60 8.27 -13.18
N ASP A 24 -11.89 7.99 -13.31
CA ASP A 24 -12.57 8.00 -14.61
C ASP A 24 -12.93 9.43 -15.09
N LYS A 25 -12.79 10.44 -14.21
CA LYS A 25 -12.95 11.86 -14.57
C LYS A 25 -11.70 12.47 -15.18
N PHE A 26 -10.54 11.86 -14.96
CA PHE A 26 -9.26 12.39 -15.44
C PHE A 26 -8.90 11.79 -16.79
N THR A 27 -8.38 12.65 -17.68
CA THR A 27 -7.80 12.25 -18.95
C THR A 27 -6.53 11.42 -18.75
N HIS A 28 -6.08 10.75 -19.80
CA HIS A 28 -4.81 10.03 -19.77
C HIS A 28 -3.61 10.95 -19.49
N GLU A 29 -3.63 12.16 -20.02
CA GLU A 29 -2.59 13.18 -19.82
C GLU A 29 -2.54 13.63 -18.37
N GLU A 30 -3.70 13.93 -17.76
CA GLU A 30 -3.79 14.30 -16.33
C GLU A 30 -3.32 13.16 -15.41
N LYS A 31 -3.68 11.91 -15.71
CA LYS A 31 -3.18 10.75 -14.95
C LYS A 31 -1.67 10.60 -15.06
N THR A 32 -1.10 10.85 -16.24
CA THR A 32 0.34 10.81 -16.45
C THR A 32 1.04 11.92 -15.64
N GLU A 33 0.48 13.13 -15.64
CA GLU A 33 1.02 14.25 -14.86
C GLU A 33 0.93 14.00 -13.35
N PHE A 34 -0.15 13.42 -12.86
CA PHE A 34 -0.28 13.01 -11.46
C PHE A 34 0.75 11.95 -11.07
N ASN A 35 0.99 10.96 -11.92
CA ASN A 35 2.03 9.95 -11.66
C ASN A 35 3.45 10.56 -11.66
N LEU A 36 3.74 11.51 -12.55
CA LEU A 36 5.01 12.23 -12.52
C LEU A 36 5.16 13.10 -11.28
N SER A 37 4.08 13.71 -10.84
CA SER A 37 4.06 14.51 -9.60
C SER A 37 4.28 13.64 -8.37
N LEU A 38 3.62 12.47 -8.31
CA LEU A 38 3.87 11.47 -7.28
C LEU A 38 5.35 11.07 -7.24
N TYR A 39 5.93 10.72 -8.38
CA TYR A 39 7.35 10.33 -8.45
C TYR A 39 8.29 11.44 -7.96
N ARG A 40 8.00 12.71 -8.27
CA ARG A 40 8.80 13.86 -7.81
C ARG A 40 8.68 14.06 -6.31
N ILE A 41 7.45 14.01 -5.78
CA ILE A 41 7.18 14.12 -4.34
C ILE A 41 7.92 13.00 -3.59
N GLU A 42 7.85 11.80 -4.11
CA GLU A 42 8.51 10.63 -3.55
C GLU A 42 10.04 10.80 -3.50
N LYS A 43 10.64 11.27 -4.57
CA LYS A 43 12.07 11.59 -4.59
C LYS A 43 12.44 12.69 -3.62
N GLU A 44 11.63 13.73 -3.52
CA GLU A 44 11.87 14.85 -2.61
C GLU A 44 11.81 14.39 -1.14
N ILE A 45 10.81 13.60 -0.78
CA ILE A 45 10.71 12.97 0.54
C ILE A 45 11.97 12.16 0.85
N THR A 46 12.41 11.31 -0.08
CA THR A 46 13.58 10.45 0.11
C THR A 46 14.90 11.24 0.16
N PHE A 47 15.05 12.26 -0.67
CA PHE A 47 16.29 13.02 -0.78
C PHE A 47 16.52 13.98 0.39
N PHE A 48 15.48 14.71 0.80
CA PHE A 48 15.62 15.73 1.87
C PHE A 48 15.63 15.16 3.27
N TYR A 49 15.04 13.99 3.46
CA TYR A 49 14.83 13.47 4.79
C TYR A 49 15.63 12.22 5.09
N GLY A 50 16.50 11.72 4.24
CA GLY A 50 17.47 10.62 4.43
C GLY A 50 17.34 9.74 5.68
N GLU A 51 16.49 10.18 6.59
CA GLU A 51 16.08 9.57 7.84
C GLU A 51 14.71 8.91 7.70
N TYR A 52 14.40 7.99 8.59
CA TYR A 52 13.09 7.35 8.63
C TYR A 52 11.98 8.35 8.99
N ILE A 53 10.88 8.30 8.26
CA ILE A 53 9.70 9.12 8.52
C ILE A 53 9.01 8.55 9.75
N THR A 54 9.08 9.26 10.87
CA THR A 54 8.32 8.92 12.07
C THR A 54 6.87 9.29 11.90
N THR A 55 5.98 8.30 12.01
CA THR A 55 4.53 8.47 11.92
C THR A 55 3.86 7.40 12.78
N ASP A 56 2.65 7.66 13.23
CA ASP A 56 1.76 6.69 13.86
C ASP A 56 1.07 5.77 12.83
N LYS A 57 1.26 6.06 11.54
CA LYS A 57 0.68 5.28 10.45
C LYS A 57 1.57 4.08 10.09
N ASP A 58 0.95 2.93 9.99
CA ASP A 58 1.57 1.75 9.40
C ASP A 58 1.73 1.86 7.87
N LEU A 59 2.33 0.82 7.27
CA LEU A 59 2.62 0.77 5.84
C LEU A 59 1.37 0.99 4.96
N LEU A 60 0.23 0.41 5.28
CA LEU A 60 -0.99 0.54 4.49
C LEU A 60 -1.62 1.93 4.66
N SER A 61 -1.80 2.37 5.90
CA SER A 61 -2.34 3.69 6.22
C SER A 61 -1.47 4.83 5.65
N PHE A 62 -0.14 4.64 5.64
CA PHE A 62 0.80 5.58 5.03
C PHE A 62 0.57 5.73 3.52
N HIS A 63 0.18 4.65 2.85
CA HIS A 63 -0.17 4.64 1.43
C HIS A 63 -1.65 5.00 1.14
N GLY A 64 -2.37 5.48 2.14
CA GLY A 64 -3.74 5.97 1.98
C GLY A 64 -4.82 4.89 2.07
N TYR A 65 -4.49 3.71 2.63
CA TYR A 65 -5.48 2.69 2.91
C TYR A 65 -6.38 3.14 4.08
N GLU A 66 -7.67 3.22 3.82
CA GLU A 66 -8.69 3.62 4.78
C GLU A 66 -9.96 2.82 4.56
N THR A 67 -10.72 2.58 5.64
CA THR A 67 -12.02 1.91 5.63
C THR A 67 -13.07 2.80 6.29
N GLY A 68 -14.36 2.46 6.17
CA GLY A 68 -15.46 3.22 6.71
C GLY A 68 -16.46 3.67 5.65
N GLN A 69 -17.58 4.24 6.10
CA GLN A 69 -18.76 4.51 5.27
C GLN A 69 -18.50 5.53 4.14
N ASP A 70 -17.69 6.55 4.41
CA ASP A 70 -17.39 7.64 3.46
C ASP A 70 -15.93 7.59 2.97
N LYS A 71 -15.31 6.40 3.06
CA LYS A 71 -13.90 6.21 2.72
C LYS A 71 -13.73 5.57 1.33
N ILE A 72 -12.54 5.16 1.02
CA ILE A 72 -12.20 4.64 -0.30
C ILE A 72 -12.93 3.32 -0.61
N HIS A 73 -13.33 3.18 -1.86
CA HIS A 73 -14.01 1.99 -2.37
C HIS A 73 -13.11 0.73 -2.32
N GLU A 74 -13.71 -0.47 -2.27
CA GLU A 74 -12.96 -1.74 -2.19
C GLU A 74 -11.92 -1.90 -3.31
N PHE A 75 -12.24 -1.52 -4.56
CA PHE A 75 -11.28 -1.57 -5.67
C PHE A 75 -10.07 -0.67 -5.43
N ALA A 76 -10.26 0.51 -4.85
CA ALA A 76 -9.17 1.39 -4.52
C ALA A 76 -8.33 0.84 -3.36
N ARG A 77 -8.93 0.15 -2.39
CA ARG A 77 -8.19 -0.51 -1.31
C ARG A 77 -7.33 -1.66 -1.82
N THR A 78 -7.87 -2.52 -2.69
CA THR A 78 -7.12 -3.62 -3.30
C THR A 78 -6.01 -3.11 -4.23
N ASP A 79 -6.23 -2.00 -4.94
CA ASP A 79 -5.20 -1.31 -5.72
C ASP A 79 -4.07 -0.76 -4.84
N ILE A 80 -4.39 -0.22 -3.64
CA ILE A 80 -3.38 0.23 -2.67
C ILE A 80 -2.57 -0.96 -2.18
N ILE A 81 -3.23 -2.06 -1.79
CA ILE A 81 -2.56 -3.30 -1.35
C ILE A 81 -1.61 -3.81 -2.44
N SER A 82 -2.08 -3.89 -3.68
CA SER A 82 -1.27 -4.31 -4.83
C SER A 82 -0.06 -3.38 -5.05
N SER A 83 -0.28 -2.07 -4.95
CA SER A 83 0.79 -1.08 -5.15
C SER A 83 1.82 -1.10 -4.03
N VAL A 84 1.40 -1.30 -2.79
CA VAL A 84 2.31 -1.47 -1.64
C VAL A 84 3.11 -2.76 -1.79
N PHE A 85 2.51 -3.81 -2.32
CA PHE A 85 3.20 -5.06 -2.60
C PHE A 85 4.22 -4.91 -3.73
N GLU A 86 3.85 -4.30 -4.85
CA GLU A 86 4.64 -4.25 -6.07
C GLU A 86 5.68 -3.13 -6.09
N GLY A 87 5.37 -2.03 -5.42
CA GLY A 87 6.16 -0.81 -5.49
C GLY A 87 7.23 -0.68 -4.40
N PRO A 88 8.11 0.30 -4.56
CA PRO A 88 8.97 0.74 -3.49
C PRO A 88 8.13 1.37 -2.39
N ILE A 89 8.55 1.18 -1.15
CA ILE A 89 8.01 1.89 0.01
C ILE A 89 9.04 2.89 0.52
N PHE A 90 8.54 3.96 1.15
CA PHE A 90 9.43 4.95 1.76
C PHE A 90 10.00 4.45 3.08
N PRO A 91 11.15 5.00 3.51
CA PRO A 91 11.65 4.77 4.85
C PRO A 91 10.62 5.25 5.89
N ILE A 92 9.87 4.31 6.46
CA ILE A 92 8.81 4.58 7.44
C ILE A 92 9.21 4.00 8.78
N ILE A 93 8.97 4.73 9.86
CA ILE A 93 9.09 4.34 11.25
C ILE A 93 10.54 4.06 11.66
N SER A 94 11.15 2.98 11.19
CA SER A 94 12.51 2.58 11.55
C SER A 94 13.12 1.60 10.56
N GLU A 95 14.42 1.38 10.64
CA GLU A 95 15.12 0.37 9.85
C GLU A 95 14.56 -1.04 10.08
N ASN A 96 14.33 -1.40 11.34
CA ASN A 96 13.76 -2.71 11.69
C ASN A 96 12.36 -2.90 11.07
N TYR A 97 11.54 -1.85 11.06
CA TYR A 97 10.24 -1.89 10.42
C TYR A 97 10.36 -2.09 8.90
N MET A 98 11.30 -1.38 8.26
CA MET A 98 11.56 -1.54 6.83
C MET A 98 12.06 -2.94 6.47
N ILE A 99 12.94 -3.51 7.28
CA ILE A 99 13.40 -4.89 7.12
C ILE A 99 12.22 -5.88 7.22
N ALA A 100 11.32 -5.66 8.19
CA ALA A 100 10.12 -6.49 8.35
C ALA A 100 9.14 -6.34 7.18
N CYS A 101 9.13 -5.19 6.51
CA CYS A 101 8.32 -4.98 5.30
C CYS A 101 8.85 -5.74 4.08
N GLY A 102 10.11 -6.16 4.09
CA GLY A 102 10.74 -6.87 2.98
C GLY A 102 10.86 -6.07 1.68
N ASP A 103 11.45 -6.68 0.67
CA ASP A 103 11.55 -6.09 -0.66
C ASP A 103 10.20 -6.08 -1.38
N ASN A 104 10.09 -5.25 -2.42
CA ASN A 104 8.93 -5.27 -3.29
C ASN A 104 8.77 -6.66 -3.94
N LYS A 105 7.53 -7.11 -4.03
CA LYS A 105 7.16 -8.44 -4.54
C LYS A 105 7.79 -9.61 -3.78
N SER A 106 8.10 -9.42 -2.50
CA SER A 106 8.65 -10.48 -1.64
C SER A 106 7.56 -11.17 -0.80
N PRO A 107 7.77 -12.41 -0.35
CA PRO A 107 6.89 -13.07 0.62
C PRO A 107 6.77 -12.31 1.93
N GLU A 108 7.85 -11.67 2.39
CA GLU A 108 7.91 -10.84 3.59
C GLU A 108 6.96 -9.65 3.48
N ARG A 109 6.92 -9.02 2.28
CA ARG A 109 6.02 -7.90 2.01
C ARG A 109 4.54 -8.32 2.13
N VAL A 110 4.16 -9.45 1.55
CA VAL A 110 2.80 -9.99 1.67
C VAL A 110 2.47 -10.30 3.13
N ALA A 111 3.38 -10.98 3.83
CA ALA A 111 3.19 -11.32 5.25
C ALA A 111 2.99 -10.06 6.10
N LYS A 112 3.74 -8.98 5.83
CA LYS A 112 3.58 -7.71 6.54
C LYS A 112 2.23 -7.05 6.27
N ILE A 113 1.74 -7.08 5.04
CA ILE A 113 0.41 -6.57 4.69
C ILE A 113 -0.68 -7.38 5.41
N GLU A 114 -0.58 -8.71 5.41
CA GLU A 114 -1.51 -9.60 6.14
C GLU A 114 -1.50 -9.31 7.65
N GLU A 115 -0.33 -9.12 8.25
CA GLU A 115 -0.16 -8.77 9.66
C GLU A 115 -0.88 -7.46 10.00
N ILE A 116 -0.74 -6.42 9.17
CA ILE A 116 -1.36 -5.11 9.39
C ILE A 116 -2.89 -5.24 9.37
N ILE A 117 -3.46 -5.86 8.31
CA ILE A 117 -4.91 -6.03 8.22
C ILE A 117 -5.43 -6.93 9.35
N GLY A 118 -4.69 -7.99 9.69
CA GLY A 118 -5.02 -8.86 10.82
C GLY A 118 -5.03 -8.10 12.16
N THR A 119 -4.12 -7.15 12.34
CA THR A 119 -4.07 -6.29 13.53
C THR A 119 -5.27 -5.36 13.61
N TYR A 120 -5.72 -4.79 12.48
CA TYR A 120 -6.95 -3.99 12.46
C TYR A 120 -8.16 -4.82 12.89
N ILE A 121 -8.30 -6.03 12.36
CA ILE A 121 -9.40 -6.94 12.73
C ILE A 121 -9.33 -7.32 14.21
N ALA A 122 -8.15 -7.63 14.73
CA ALA A 122 -7.97 -8.07 16.12
C ALA A 122 -8.25 -6.97 17.15
N ASN A 123 -8.02 -5.71 16.78
CA ASN A 123 -8.21 -4.56 17.67
C ASN A 123 -9.59 -3.88 17.52
N ALA A 124 -10.42 -4.32 16.59
CA ALA A 124 -11.71 -3.72 16.32
C ALA A 124 -12.79 -4.22 17.30
N ASP A 125 -13.64 -3.31 17.74
CA ASP A 125 -14.90 -3.64 18.39
C ASP A 125 -15.96 -4.02 17.35
N GLU A 126 -16.65 -5.14 17.54
CA GLU A 126 -17.62 -5.65 16.56
C GLU A 126 -18.85 -4.74 16.38
N GLU A 127 -19.24 -4.04 17.42
CA GLU A 127 -20.41 -3.16 17.34
C GLU A 127 -20.05 -1.79 16.75
N GLU A 128 -18.93 -1.21 17.21
CA GLU A 128 -18.50 0.13 16.77
C GLU A 128 -17.87 0.10 15.36
N ASN A 129 -17.20 -0.99 14.98
CA ASN A 129 -16.42 -1.09 13.75
C ASN A 129 -17.01 -2.06 12.70
N ALA A 130 -18.30 -2.37 12.75
CA ALA A 130 -18.91 -3.38 11.89
C ALA A 130 -18.62 -3.18 10.39
N VAL A 131 -18.64 -1.92 9.90
CA VAL A 131 -18.37 -1.59 8.49
C VAL A 131 -16.90 -1.80 8.15
N ASP A 132 -16.00 -1.35 9.03
CA ASP A 132 -14.56 -1.50 8.87
C ASP A 132 -14.15 -2.98 8.92
N LEU A 133 -14.70 -3.74 9.86
CA LEU A 133 -14.47 -5.17 9.99
C LEU A 133 -14.88 -5.94 8.72
N ALA A 134 -16.02 -5.60 8.13
CA ALA A 134 -16.46 -6.21 6.88
C ALA A 134 -15.47 -5.90 5.75
N ALA A 135 -14.98 -4.68 5.66
CA ALA A 135 -14.00 -4.25 4.67
C ALA A 135 -12.65 -4.96 4.86
N TRP A 136 -12.10 -4.99 6.08
CA TRP A 136 -10.82 -5.66 6.38
C TRP A 136 -10.89 -7.17 6.15
N ARG A 137 -11.98 -7.84 6.54
CA ARG A 137 -12.19 -9.28 6.28
C ARG A 137 -12.26 -9.58 4.79
N HIS A 138 -12.95 -8.72 4.02
CA HIS A 138 -13.00 -8.81 2.57
C HIS A 138 -11.60 -8.68 1.96
N ASP A 139 -10.86 -7.64 2.32
CA ASP A 139 -9.54 -7.35 1.77
C ASP A 139 -8.51 -8.43 2.13
N LEU A 140 -8.59 -8.98 3.35
CA LEU A 140 -7.76 -10.11 3.77
C LEU A 140 -8.08 -11.40 2.99
N SER A 141 -9.37 -11.66 2.73
CA SER A 141 -9.79 -12.80 1.91
C SER A 141 -9.31 -12.66 0.47
N TRP A 142 -9.48 -11.48 -0.12
CA TRP A 142 -8.97 -11.17 -1.45
C TRP A 142 -7.44 -11.36 -1.53
N LEU A 143 -6.70 -10.83 -0.56
CA LEU A 143 -5.25 -10.97 -0.50
C LEU A 143 -4.82 -12.43 -0.37
N SER A 144 -5.54 -13.24 0.42
CA SER A 144 -5.27 -14.67 0.59
C SER A 144 -5.45 -15.46 -0.72
N ASP A 145 -6.46 -15.14 -1.50
CA ASP A 145 -6.71 -15.79 -2.79
C ASP A 145 -5.68 -15.36 -3.84
N TRP A 146 -5.40 -14.07 -3.93
CA TRP A 146 -4.41 -13.51 -4.84
C TRP A 146 -2.98 -14.00 -4.53
N LYS A 147 -2.62 -14.12 -3.25
CA LYS A 147 -1.32 -14.60 -2.77
C LYS A 147 -0.97 -15.99 -3.30
N LYS A 148 -1.94 -16.89 -3.44
CA LYS A 148 -1.69 -18.25 -3.96
C LYS A 148 -1.09 -18.20 -5.35
N TYR A 149 -1.73 -17.47 -6.27
CA TYR A 149 -1.26 -17.33 -7.65
C TYR A 149 0.11 -16.66 -7.73
N TRP A 150 0.29 -15.61 -6.95
CA TRP A 150 1.55 -14.88 -6.92
C TRP A 150 2.71 -15.72 -6.37
N LEU A 151 2.51 -16.47 -5.29
CA LEU A 151 3.56 -17.35 -4.72
C LEU A 151 3.94 -18.47 -5.68
N GLU A 152 3.00 -19.05 -6.40
CA GLU A 152 3.28 -20.05 -7.43
C GLU A 152 4.17 -19.50 -8.53
N ASP A 153 3.90 -18.29 -9.02
CA ASP A 153 4.73 -17.61 -10.03
C ASP A 153 6.12 -17.26 -9.48
N TYR A 154 6.20 -16.73 -8.27
CA TYR A 154 7.44 -16.38 -7.60
C TYR A 154 8.38 -17.59 -7.43
N TYR A 155 7.90 -18.68 -6.85
CA TYR A 155 8.69 -19.89 -6.66
C TYR A 155 8.97 -20.63 -7.96
N GLY A 156 8.06 -20.59 -8.91
CA GLY A 156 8.26 -21.15 -10.25
C GLY A 156 9.42 -20.48 -11.00
N LYS A 157 9.51 -19.17 -10.94
CA LYS A 157 10.62 -18.40 -11.54
C LYS A 157 11.94 -18.61 -10.83
N THR A 158 11.93 -18.70 -9.51
CA THR A 158 13.14 -18.90 -8.68
C THR A 158 13.75 -20.28 -8.92
N ASN A 159 12.92 -21.30 -9.04
CA ASN A 159 13.37 -22.68 -9.32
C ASN A 159 13.93 -22.83 -10.74
N LYS A 160 13.41 -22.12 -11.74
CA LYS A 160 13.97 -22.10 -13.10
C LYS A 160 15.36 -21.48 -13.14
N LYS A 161 15.60 -20.39 -12.40
CA LYS A 161 16.94 -19.75 -12.33
C LYS A 161 18.00 -20.63 -11.67
N ARG A 162 17.63 -21.50 -10.71
CA ARG A 162 18.56 -22.45 -10.06
C ARG A 162 18.95 -23.63 -10.94
N ARG A 163 18.15 -23.98 -11.96
CA ARG A 163 18.43 -25.09 -12.87
C ARG A 163 19.33 -24.72 -14.05
N ILE A 164 19.65 -23.45 -14.24
CA ILE A 164 20.48 -22.94 -15.35
C ILE A 164 21.92 -22.61 -14.89
N ARG A 165 22.23 -22.83 -13.62
CA ARG A 165 23.59 -22.77 -13.05
C ARG A 165 24.13 -24.15 -12.75
#